data_17770af9edeacfbae07308e822290732
#
_entry.id   17770af9edeacfbae07308e822290732
#
_cell.length_a   1.000
_cell.length_b   1.000
_cell.length_c   1.000
_cell.angle_alpha   90.00
_cell.angle_beta   90.00
_cell.angle_gamma   90.00
#
_symmetry.space_group_name_H-M   'P 1'
#
loop_
_entity.id
_entity.type
_entity.pdbx_description
1 polymer ?
#
loop_
_entity_poly.entity_id
_entity_poly.type
_entity_poly.pdbx_seq_one_letter_code
_entity_poly.pdbx_strand_id
1 'polypeptide(L)'
;LDPFAGGSVRGIVAAKLNMPYVGNDLSEAQIRANKANAEEVLGISYPFFPQWTVGDSSQLEDVLSTNGISGDFDMIFSCPPYADLEVYSNDPRDISNMDYAQFIEAYKRIIKQSCSRLKNNRFAVFVVGDIRDKKGIYRNFVSHTIEAFTGCGLHYYNSLILVNQITSLAIRVRRQFNGTRKVGKVHQNVLVFCKGSVEETIDSFEELQVKKALEIFNKSRENSNLHDDVLVFYKGDPKNIKEDFGELHISDELPQ
;
A
#
# COMPACT_ATOMS: atom_id res chain seq x y z
N LEU A 1 -8.67 -4.93 2.08
CA LEU A 1 -7.94 -5.58 3.17
C LEU A 1 -6.53 -5.00 3.29
N ASP A 2 -6.11 -4.72 4.51
CA ASP A 2 -4.77 -4.24 4.86
C ASP A 2 -4.19 -5.09 6.01
N PRO A 3 -3.32 -6.06 5.74
CA PRO A 3 -2.75 -6.95 6.76
C PRO A 3 -1.66 -6.31 7.63
N PHE A 4 -1.23 -5.09 7.31
CA PHE A 4 -0.26 -4.30 8.07
C PHE A 4 -0.79 -2.89 8.26
N ALA A 5 -1.93 -2.76 8.94
CA ALA A 5 -2.71 -1.53 9.00
C ALA A 5 -1.93 -0.31 9.52
N GLY A 6 -1.09 -0.50 10.54
CA GLY A 6 -0.35 0.62 11.13
C GLY A 6 -1.29 1.75 11.53
N GLY A 7 -1.02 2.98 11.05
CA GLY A 7 -1.81 4.17 11.37
C GLY A 7 -3.17 4.25 10.67
N SER A 8 -4.00 5.20 11.08
CA SER A 8 -5.40 5.35 10.66
C SER A 8 -5.60 5.86 9.23
N VAL A 9 -4.58 6.44 8.60
CA VAL A 9 -4.71 7.22 7.36
C VAL A 9 -5.34 6.42 6.23
N ARG A 10 -4.87 5.18 5.98
CA ARG A 10 -5.42 4.35 4.89
C ARG A 10 -6.89 4.03 5.07
N GLY A 11 -7.31 3.73 6.30
CA GLY A 11 -8.72 3.49 6.62
C GLY A 11 -9.58 4.74 6.45
N ILE A 12 -9.12 5.89 6.93
CA ILE A 12 -9.83 7.18 6.79
C ILE A 12 -9.97 7.58 5.32
N VAL A 13 -8.90 7.44 4.53
CA VAL A 13 -8.93 7.73 3.09
C VAL A 13 -9.89 6.80 2.36
N ALA A 14 -9.83 5.49 2.63
CA ALA A 14 -10.77 4.54 2.05
C ALA A 14 -12.23 4.91 2.36
N ALA A 15 -12.52 5.25 3.62
CA ALA A 15 -13.86 5.71 4.03
C ALA A 15 -14.31 6.94 3.23
N LYS A 16 -13.45 7.96 3.10
CA LYS A 16 -13.76 9.17 2.31
C LYS A 16 -13.94 8.91 0.82
N LEU A 17 -13.37 7.83 0.31
CA LEU A 17 -13.59 7.34 -1.05
C LEU A 17 -14.82 6.41 -1.16
N ASN A 18 -15.62 6.29 -0.10
CA ASN A 18 -16.77 5.39 -0.01
C ASN A 18 -16.42 3.90 -0.24
N MET A 19 -15.23 3.51 0.22
CA MET A 19 -14.75 2.12 0.14
C MET A 19 -14.71 1.49 1.54
N PRO A 20 -15.34 0.32 1.74
CA PRO A 20 -15.18 -0.45 2.95
C PRO A 20 -13.71 -0.83 3.17
N TYR A 21 -13.25 -0.68 4.40
CA TYR A 21 -11.87 -0.98 4.77
C TYR A 21 -11.81 -1.91 5.97
N VAL A 22 -10.98 -2.94 5.86
CA VAL A 22 -10.60 -3.82 6.97
C VAL A 22 -9.09 -3.79 7.10
N GLY A 23 -8.60 -3.37 8.25
CA GLY A 23 -7.19 -3.36 8.58
C GLY A 23 -6.87 -4.20 9.80
N ASN A 24 -5.81 -5.00 9.75
CA ASN A 24 -5.33 -5.76 10.91
C ASN A 24 -3.96 -5.26 11.35
N ASP A 25 -3.78 -5.14 12.67
CA ASP A 25 -2.50 -4.81 13.29
C ASP A 25 -2.29 -5.62 14.56
N LEU A 26 -1.05 -5.91 14.90
CA LEU A 26 -0.70 -6.62 16.11
C LEU A 26 -0.89 -5.75 17.37
N SER A 27 -0.72 -4.44 17.23
CA SER A 27 -0.77 -3.47 18.33
C SER A 27 -2.18 -3.02 18.66
N GLU A 28 -2.70 -3.49 19.79
CA GLU A 28 -3.99 -3.02 20.32
C GLU A 28 -4.00 -1.51 20.60
N ALA A 29 -2.89 -0.97 21.08
CA ALA A 29 -2.74 0.46 21.34
C ALA A 29 -2.86 1.28 20.04
N GLN A 30 -2.23 0.80 18.95
CA GLN A 30 -2.34 1.42 17.63
C GLN A 30 -3.79 1.39 17.13
N ILE A 31 -4.48 0.26 17.25
CA ILE A 31 -5.86 0.14 16.81
C ILE A 31 -6.80 1.04 17.62
N ARG A 32 -6.61 1.17 18.93
CA ARG A 32 -7.37 2.14 19.73
C ARG A 32 -7.15 3.59 19.24
N ALA A 33 -5.92 3.96 18.97
CA ALA A 33 -5.58 5.27 18.43
C ALA A 33 -6.20 5.51 17.05
N ASN A 34 -6.19 4.49 16.18
CA ASN A 34 -6.80 4.56 14.85
C ASN A 34 -8.31 4.82 14.92
N LYS A 35 -9.01 4.11 15.80
CA LYS A 35 -10.46 4.30 16.02
C LYS A 35 -10.77 5.70 16.53
N ALA A 36 -10.07 6.17 17.55
CA ALA A 36 -10.25 7.52 18.10
C ALA A 36 -9.99 8.60 17.03
N ASN A 37 -8.93 8.48 16.25
CA ASN A 37 -8.64 9.42 15.18
C ASN A 37 -9.69 9.38 14.05
N ALA A 38 -10.19 8.19 13.70
CA ALA A 38 -11.26 8.08 12.72
C ALA A 38 -12.58 8.67 13.22
N GLU A 39 -12.91 8.50 14.49
CA GLU A 39 -14.09 9.15 15.14
C GLU A 39 -13.99 10.66 15.09
N GLU A 40 -12.81 11.22 15.36
CA GLU A 40 -12.55 12.66 15.29
C GLU A 40 -12.70 13.20 13.86
N VAL A 41 -12.14 12.49 12.85
CA VAL A 41 -12.06 12.98 11.47
C VAL A 41 -13.34 12.73 10.67
N LEU A 42 -14.00 11.59 10.89
CA LEU A 42 -15.14 11.14 10.11
C LEU A 42 -16.48 11.31 10.87
N GLY A 43 -16.45 11.23 12.19
CA GLY A 43 -17.63 11.03 13.01
C GLY A 43 -18.06 9.55 13.06
N ILE A 44 -18.57 9.13 14.21
CA ILE A 44 -18.90 7.72 14.50
C ILE A 44 -19.96 7.11 13.57
N SER A 45 -20.82 7.95 13.00
CA SER A 45 -21.92 7.54 12.11
C SER A 45 -21.53 7.56 10.63
N TYR A 46 -20.24 7.69 10.29
CA TYR A 46 -19.81 7.73 8.89
C TYR A 46 -20.13 6.40 8.19
N PRO A 47 -20.77 6.40 7.00
CA PRO A 47 -21.31 5.18 6.36
C PRO A 47 -20.28 4.08 6.10
N PHE A 48 -19.05 4.44 5.82
CA PHE A 48 -17.93 3.52 5.54
C PHE A 48 -16.87 3.60 6.64
N PHE A 49 -17.31 3.67 7.92
CA PHE A 49 -16.37 3.73 9.02
C PHE A 49 -15.41 2.54 8.99
N PRO A 50 -14.08 2.77 9.04
CA PRO A 50 -13.10 1.71 8.89
C PRO A 50 -13.21 0.66 10.00
N GLN A 51 -13.05 -0.60 9.64
CA GLN A 51 -12.96 -1.69 10.60
C GLN A 51 -11.48 -2.02 10.86
N TRP A 52 -11.09 -2.07 12.12
CA TRP A 52 -9.77 -2.50 12.53
C TRP A 52 -9.87 -3.67 13.49
N THR A 53 -9.04 -4.69 13.25
CA THR A 53 -8.87 -5.87 14.08
C THR A 53 -7.49 -5.90 14.73
N VAL A 54 -7.38 -6.57 15.86
CA VAL A 54 -6.12 -6.79 16.58
C VAL A 54 -5.74 -8.25 16.48
N GLY A 55 -4.55 -8.55 15.97
CA GLY A 55 -4.08 -9.92 15.91
C GLY A 55 -2.85 -10.13 15.03
N ASP A 56 -2.30 -11.33 15.10
CA ASP A 56 -1.19 -11.74 14.26
C ASP A 56 -1.66 -12.00 12.82
N SER A 57 -1.20 -11.21 11.86
CA SER A 57 -1.54 -11.36 10.45
C SER A 57 -1.04 -12.66 9.82
N SER A 58 -0.14 -13.38 10.46
CA SER A 58 0.21 -14.75 10.03
C SER A 58 -0.91 -15.76 10.29
N GLN A 59 -1.92 -15.39 11.09
CA GLN A 59 -3.17 -16.12 11.37
C GLN A 59 -4.40 -15.28 11.00
N LEU A 60 -4.32 -14.56 9.89
CA LEU A 60 -5.31 -13.56 9.48
C LEU A 60 -6.72 -14.15 9.33
N GLU A 61 -6.85 -15.38 8.86
CA GLU A 61 -8.13 -16.07 8.72
C GLU A 61 -8.85 -16.19 10.08
N ASP A 62 -8.13 -16.63 11.10
CA ASP A 62 -8.68 -16.76 12.45
C ASP A 62 -9.04 -15.40 13.04
N VAL A 63 -8.20 -14.39 12.80
CA VAL A 63 -8.46 -13.03 13.25
C VAL A 63 -9.73 -12.47 12.62
N LEU A 64 -9.89 -12.60 11.31
CA LEU A 64 -11.08 -12.13 10.59
C LEU A 64 -12.34 -12.86 11.04
N SER A 65 -12.29 -14.18 11.11
CA SER A 65 -13.39 -15.04 11.57
C SER A 65 -13.88 -14.67 12.98
N THR A 66 -12.94 -14.53 13.93
CA THR A 66 -13.24 -14.17 15.32
C THR A 66 -13.90 -12.78 15.44
N ASN A 67 -13.59 -11.88 14.52
CA ASN A 67 -14.18 -10.54 14.44
C ASN A 67 -15.46 -10.49 13.58
N GLY A 68 -16.00 -11.63 13.14
CA GLY A 68 -17.23 -11.71 12.35
C GLY A 68 -17.06 -11.19 10.90
N ILE A 69 -15.83 -11.08 10.41
CA ILE A 69 -15.53 -10.61 9.05
C ILE A 69 -15.49 -11.82 8.12
N SER A 70 -16.53 -11.97 7.33
CA SER A 70 -16.69 -13.04 6.35
C SER A 70 -16.57 -12.50 4.92
N GLY A 71 -16.33 -13.42 3.96
CA GLY A 71 -16.23 -13.09 2.55
C GLY A 71 -14.84 -12.61 2.12
N ASP A 72 -14.66 -12.54 0.80
CA ASP A 72 -13.40 -12.15 0.18
C ASP A 72 -13.38 -10.66 -0.15
N PHE A 73 -12.19 -10.12 -0.30
CA PHE A 73 -11.95 -8.70 -0.52
C PHE A 73 -11.73 -8.38 -2.01
N ASP A 74 -12.17 -7.19 -2.41
CA ASP A 74 -11.97 -6.69 -3.77
C ASP A 74 -10.56 -6.14 -4.00
N MET A 75 -9.83 -5.82 -2.92
CA MET A 75 -8.48 -5.29 -3.01
C MET A 75 -7.69 -5.60 -1.74
N ILE A 76 -6.39 -5.88 -1.93
CA ILE A 76 -5.40 -5.82 -0.85
C ILE A 76 -4.53 -4.59 -1.12
N PHE A 77 -4.40 -3.70 -0.12
CA PHE A 77 -3.50 -2.55 -0.19
C PHE A 77 -2.75 -2.41 1.11
N SER A 78 -1.41 -2.45 1.07
CA SER A 78 -0.62 -2.38 2.28
C SER A 78 0.78 -1.80 2.08
N CYS A 79 1.35 -1.32 3.19
CA CYS A 79 2.75 -0.96 3.30
C CYS A 79 3.32 -1.74 4.50
N PRO A 80 4.07 -2.81 4.27
CA PRO A 80 4.56 -3.68 5.35
C PRO A 80 5.72 -3.04 6.12
N PRO A 81 6.05 -3.54 7.32
CA PRO A 81 7.27 -3.16 8.02
C PRO A 81 8.52 -3.56 7.23
N TYR A 82 9.60 -2.83 7.44
CA TYR A 82 10.88 -3.03 6.75
C TYR A 82 11.89 -3.84 7.59
N ALA A 83 11.49 -5.03 8.03
CA ALA A 83 12.30 -5.91 8.89
C ALA A 83 12.83 -5.16 10.13
N ASP A 84 14.11 -5.30 10.44
CA ASP A 84 14.80 -4.70 11.60
C ASP A 84 15.19 -3.22 11.38
N LEU A 85 14.64 -2.55 10.37
CA LEU A 85 14.90 -1.11 10.16
C LEU A 85 14.24 -0.25 11.25
N GLU A 86 13.04 -0.63 11.65
CA GLU A 86 12.27 -0.02 12.73
C GLU A 86 11.66 -1.14 13.58
N VAL A 87 11.85 -1.06 14.91
CA VAL A 87 11.23 -1.98 15.86
C VAL A 87 9.99 -1.32 16.42
N TYR A 88 8.83 -1.94 16.22
CA TYR A 88 7.54 -1.34 16.58
C TYR A 88 7.05 -1.75 17.98
N SER A 89 7.41 -2.94 18.44
CA SER A 89 7.02 -3.43 19.76
C SER A 89 8.01 -4.44 20.33
N ASN A 90 7.80 -4.86 21.59
CA ASN A 90 8.52 -5.96 22.20
C ASN A 90 7.78 -7.31 22.11
N ASP A 91 6.67 -7.36 21.35
CA ASP A 91 5.93 -8.61 21.16
C ASP A 91 6.75 -9.58 20.31
N PRO A 92 6.96 -10.83 20.74
CA PRO A 92 7.73 -11.81 19.97
C PRO A 92 7.08 -12.18 18.62
N ARG A 93 5.79 -11.88 18.44
CA ARG A 93 5.08 -12.04 17.14
C ARG A 93 5.31 -10.89 16.18
N ASP A 94 5.85 -9.77 16.66
CA ASP A 94 6.17 -8.63 15.81
C ASP A 94 7.33 -9.00 14.89
N ILE A 95 7.04 -9.05 13.60
CA ILE A 95 8.00 -9.46 12.58
C ILE A 95 9.19 -8.51 12.47
N SER A 96 9.09 -7.28 12.97
CA SER A 96 10.21 -6.34 13.03
C SER A 96 11.30 -6.73 14.04
N ASN A 97 10.99 -7.64 14.98
CA ASN A 97 11.96 -8.19 15.95
C ASN A 97 12.75 -9.39 15.41
N MET A 98 12.36 -9.92 14.25
CA MET A 98 12.92 -11.15 13.71
C MET A 98 14.21 -10.87 12.92
N ASP A 99 15.10 -11.88 12.86
CA ASP A 99 16.14 -11.83 11.85
C ASP A 99 15.54 -11.83 10.43
N TYR A 100 16.33 -11.43 9.43
CA TYR A 100 15.77 -11.23 8.09
C TYR A 100 15.21 -12.50 7.45
N ALA A 101 15.77 -13.67 7.74
CA ALA A 101 15.27 -14.93 7.20
C ALA A 101 13.93 -15.30 7.84
N GLN A 102 13.83 -15.18 9.15
CA GLN A 102 12.60 -15.38 9.90
C GLN A 102 11.51 -14.37 9.48
N PHE A 103 11.90 -13.10 9.31
CA PHE A 103 11.03 -12.05 8.82
C PHE A 103 10.42 -12.41 7.44
N ILE A 104 11.24 -12.83 6.49
CA ILE A 104 10.74 -13.21 5.15
C ILE A 104 9.78 -14.38 5.19
N GLU A 105 10.03 -15.38 6.03
CA GLU A 105 9.13 -16.52 6.19
C GLU A 105 7.78 -16.12 6.83
N ALA A 106 7.79 -15.27 7.85
CA ALA A 106 6.58 -14.71 8.45
C ALA A 106 5.83 -13.81 7.45
N TYR A 107 6.55 -12.95 6.73
CA TYR A 107 6.02 -12.07 5.69
C TYR A 107 5.33 -12.85 4.57
N LYS A 108 5.95 -13.91 4.05
CA LYS A 108 5.36 -14.80 3.04
C LYS A 108 4.07 -15.46 3.55
N ARG A 109 4.03 -15.87 4.82
CA ARG A 109 2.80 -16.42 5.43
C ARG A 109 1.67 -15.40 5.47
N ILE A 110 1.96 -14.16 5.89
CA ILE A 110 0.97 -13.07 5.94
C ILE A 110 0.44 -12.78 4.53
N ILE A 111 1.31 -12.70 3.54
CA ILE A 111 0.90 -12.51 2.14
C ILE A 111 0.02 -13.66 1.67
N LYS A 112 0.38 -14.91 1.96
CA LYS A 112 -0.41 -16.09 1.60
C LYS A 112 -1.81 -16.04 2.21
N GLN A 113 -1.93 -15.72 3.49
CA GLN A 113 -3.21 -15.54 4.19
C GLN A 113 -4.05 -14.41 3.56
N SER A 114 -3.41 -13.32 3.20
CA SER A 114 -4.08 -12.19 2.53
C SER A 114 -4.56 -12.57 1.13
N CYS A 115 -3.72 -13.24 0.34
CA CYS A 115 -4.06 -13.67 -1.02
C CYS A 115 -5.20 -14.70 -1.06
N SER A 116 -5.34 -15.56 -0.03
CA SER A 116 -6.47 -16.50 0.05
C SER A 116 -7.81 -15.77 0.15
N ARG A 117 -7.84 -14.58 0.76
CA ARG A 117 -9.03 -13.74 0.95
C ARG A 117 -9.21 -12.67 -0.13
N LEU A 118 -8.38 -12.64 -1.17
CA LEU A 118 -8.57 -11.79 -2.34
C LEU A 118 -9.47 -12.53 -3.36
N LYS A 119 -10.52 -11.87 -3.84
CA LYS A 119 -11.34 -12.39 -4.94
C LYS A 119 -10.52 -12.59 -6.20
N ASN A 120 -10.96 -13.53 -7.07
CA ASN A 120 -10.40 -13.63 -8.41
C ASN A 120 -10.70 -12.36 -9.22
N ASN A 121 -9.85 -12.07 -10.19
CA ASN A 121 -9.93 -10.90 -11.06
C ASN A 121 -9.88 -9.58 -10.26
N ARG A 122 -8.99 -9.56 -9.24
CA ARG A 122 -8.75 -8.40 -8.38
C ARG A 122 -7.27 -8.19 -8.13
N PHE A 123 -6.94 -7.01 -7.62
CA PHE A 123 -5.55 -6.60 -7.42
C PHE A 123 -5.11 -6.63 -5.96
N ALA A 124 -3.83 -6.98 -5.78
CA ALA A 124 -3.09 -6.69 -4.56
C ALA A 124 -2.02 -5.64 -4.88
N VAL A 125 -1.89 -4.63 -4.01
CA VAL A 125 -0.97 -3.51 -4.18
C VAL A 125 -0.14 -3.34 -2.92
N PHE A 126 1.18 -3.40 -3.07
CA PHE A 126 2.11 -3.25 -1.95
C PHE A 126 3.12 -2.13 -2.20
N VAL A 127 3.23 -1.22 -1.24
CA VAL A 127 4.22 -0.15 -1.26
C VAL A 127 5.44 -0.61 -0.50
N VAL A 128 6.56 -0.83 -1.20
CA VAL A 128 7.79 -1.38 -0.62
C VAL A 128 9.02 -0.61 -1.10
N GLY A 129 10.00 -0.48 -0.22
CA GLY A 129 11.30 0.09 -0.54
C GLY A 129 12.42 -0.92 -0.40
N ASP A 130 13.54 -0.66 -1.04
CA ASP A 130 14.74 -1.43 -0.79
C ASP A 130 15.36 -1.08 0.55
N ILE A 131 15.72 -2.10 1.31
CA ILE A 131 16.37 -1.98 2.61
C ILE A 131 17.80 -2.53 2.57
N ARG A 132 18.64 -1.98 3.42
CA ARG A 132 20.03 -2.43 3.57
C ARG A 132 20.22 -3.11 4.92
N ASP A 133 21.09 -4.10 4.96
CA ASP A 133 21.57 -4.68 6.21
C ASP A 133 22.53 -3.73 6.95
N LYS A 134 22.98 -4.15 8.14
CA LYS A 134 23.94 -3.40 8.97
C LYS A 134 25.30 -3.18 8.28
N LYS A 135 25.65 -4.01 7.30
CA LYS A 135 26.86 -3.85 6.47
C LYS A 135 26.62 -2.91 5.28
N GLY A 136 25.37 -2.52 5.03
CA GLY A 136 24.97 -1.62 3.95
C GLY A 136 24.70 -2.30 2.62
N ILE A 137 24.52 -3.61 2.60
CA ILE A 137 24.20 -4.42 1.42
C ILE A 137 22.67 -4.50 1.30
N TYR A 138 22.14 -4.37 0.10
CA TYR A 138 20.70 -4.51 -0.14
C TYR A 138 20.22 -5.94 0.15
N ARG A 139 19.07 -6.04 0.84
CA ARG A 139 18.44 -7.30 1.22
C ARG A 139 17.47 -7.86 0.18
N ASN A 140 17.35 -7.21 -0.96
CA ASN A 140 16.49 -7.65 -2.07
C ASN A 140 14.99 -7.74 -1.71
N PHE A 141 14.52 -6.88 -0.80
CA PHE A 141 13.17 -6.97 -0.24
C PHE A 141 12.07 -6.81 -1.29
N VAL A 142 12.29 -5.97 -2.29
CA VAL A 142 11.36 -5.80 -3.44
C VAL A 142 11.18 -7.13 -4.18
N SER A 143 12.27 -7.84 -4.50
CA SER A 143 12.21 -9.14 -5.16
C SER A 143 11.53 -10.21 -4.29
N HIS A 144 11.83 -10.25 -3.00
CA HIS A 144 11.17 -11.18 -2.07
C HIS A 144 9.67 -10.90 -1.95
N THR A 145 9.23 -9.64 -2.09
CA THR A 145 7.80 -9.32 -2.15
C THR A 145 7.17 -9.85 -3.44
N ILE A 146 7.85 -9.67 -4.59
CA ILE A 146 7.38 -10.21 -5.86
C ILE A 146 7.28 -11.75 -5.78
N GLU A 147 8.30 -12.42 -5.27
CA GLU A 147 8.31 -13.88 -5.07
C GLU A 147 7.18 -14.35 -4.14
N ALA A 148 6.87 -13.61 -3.08
CA ALA A 148 5.82 -13.97 -2.14
C ALA A 148 4.44 -13.97 -2.82
N PHE A 149 4.12 -12.96 -3.61
CA PHE A 149 2.85 -12.87 -4.34
C PHE A 149 2.76 -13.85 -5.51
N THR A 150 3.82 -13.99 -6.30
CA THR A 150 3.85 -14.94 -7.42
C THR A 150 3.82 -16.39 -6.93
N GLY A 151 4.44 -16.67 -5.78
CA GLY A 151 4.33 -17.95 -5.09
C GLY A 151 2.91 -18.28 -4.59
N CYS A 152 2.04 -17.28 -4.46
CA CYS A 152 0.61 -17.44 -4.17
C CYS A 152 -0.26 -17.55 -5.45
N GLY A 153 0.36 -17.58 -6.63
CA GLY A 153 -0.35 -17.69 -7.91
C GLY A 153 -0.86 -16.35 -8.47
N LEU A 154 -0.42 -15.21 -7.94
CA LEU A 154 -0.73 -13.92 -8.52
C LEU A 154 0.29 -13.56 -9.59
N HIS A 155 -0.15 -12.81 -10.61
CA HIS A 155 0.72 -12.29 -11.65
C HIS A 155 1.28 -10.93 -11.23
N TYR A 156 2.60 -10.74 -11.32
CA TYR A 156 3.20 -9.42 -11.19
C TYR A 156 2.82 -8.58 -12.41
N TYR A 157 1.89 -7.65 -12.21
CA TYR A 157 1.18 -6.99 -13.31
C TYR A 157 1.75 -5.61 -13.64
N ASN A 158 2.03 -4.81 -12.60
CA ASN A 158 2.50 -3.44 -12.82
C ASN A 158 3.46 -3.01 -11.71
N SER A 159 4.29 -2.00 -12.02
CA SER A 159 5.21 -1.37 -11.08
C SER A 159 5.20 0.14 -11.28
N LEU A 160 4.97 0.86 -10.18
CA LEU A 160 4.98 2.32 -10.20
C LEU A 160 6.02 2.82 -9.20
N ILE A 161 6.49 4.03 -9.42
CA ILE A 161 7.45 4.69 -8.54
C ILE A 161 6.74 5.76 -7.75
N LEU A 162 6.69 5.58 -6.43
CA LEU A 162 6.25 6.62 -5.50
C LEU A 162 7.44 7.49 -5.13
N VAL A 163 7.47 8.71 -5.64
CA VAL A 163 8.55 9.66 -5.35
C VAL A 163 8.27 10.36 -4.02
N ASN A 164 9.21 10.25 -3.09
CA ASN A 164 9.14 10.91 -1.79
C ASN A 164 9.77 12.31 -1.87
N GLN A 165 9.31 13.22 -1.01
CA GLN A 165 9.90 14.55 -0.91
C GLN A 165 11.39 14.48 -0.51
N ILE A 166 12.21 15.24 -1.19
CA ILE A 166 13.68 15.24 -1.01
C ILE A 166 14.09 15.79 0.36
N THR A 167 13.34 16.71 0.93
CA THR A 167 13.52 17.33 2.26
C THR A 167 14.95 17.30 2.83
N SER A 168 15.20 16.47 3.85
CA SER A 168 16.51 16.35 4.53
C SER A 168 17.49 15.39 3.84
N LEU A 169 17.11 14.77 2.70
CA LEU A 169 17.91 13.73 2.06
C LEU A 169 19.29 14.26 1.63
N ALA A 170 19.36 15.45 1.05
CA ALA A 170 20.61 16.05 0.58
C ALA A 170 21.67 16.15 1.68
N ILE A 171 21.25 16.52 2.90
CA ILE A 171 22.16 16.65 4.06
C ILE A 171 22.63 15.27 4.52
N ARG A 172 21.70 14.30 4.62
CA ARG A 172 22.02 12.93 5.06
C ARG A 172 22.91 12.19 4.05
N VAL A 173 22.63 12.34 2.77
CA VAL A 173 23.36 11.66 1.68
C VAL A 173 24.80 12.13 1.59
N ARG A 174 25.07 13.45 1.73
CA ARG A 174 26.44 13.98 1.68
C ARG A 174 27.34 13.30 2.70
N ARG A 175 26.89 13.16 3.95
CA ARG A 175 27.65 12.50 5.00
C ARG A 175 27.85 10.99 4.72
N GLN A 176 26.81 10.32 4.29
CA GLN A 176 26.85 8.89 3.94
C GLN A 176 27.73 8.62 2.72
N PHE A 177 27.64 9.46 1.69
CA PHE A 177 28.45 9.30 0.49
C PHE A 177 29.94 9.47 0.78
N ASN A 178 30.33 10.47 1.56
CA ASN A 178 31.72 10.69 1.92
C ASN A 178 32.32 9.51 2.71
N GLY A 179 31.55 8.91 3.61
CA GLY A 179 32.02 7.79 4.45
C GLY A 179 31.93 6.42 3.80
N THR A 180 30.87 6.16 3.02
CA THR A 180 30.54 4.81 2.58
C THR A 180 30.22 4.68 1.09
N ARG A 181 30.25 5.79 0.35
CA ARG A 181 29.88 5.89 -1.07
C ARG A 181 28.43 5.45 -1.37
N LYS A 182 27.56 5.45 -0.37
CA LYS A 182 26.14 5.14 -0.57
C LYS A 182 25.40 6.33 -1.14
N VAL A 183 24.65 6.07 -2.22
CA VAL A 183 23.70 7.06 -2.77
C VAL A 183 22.34 6.92 -2.09
N GLY A 184 21.62 8.05 -1.97
CA GLY A 184 20.26 8.04 -1.43
C GLY A 184 19.23 7.65 -2.48
N LYS A 185 18.14 7.05 -2.02
CA LYS A 185 16.92 6.84 -2.81
C LYS A 185 15.82 7.78 -2.29
N VAL A 186 15.04 8.33 -3.22
CA VAL A 186 13.89 9.21 -2.96
C VAL A 186 12.57 8.58 -3.40
N HIS A 187 12.54 7.27 -3.56
CA HIS A 187 11.35 6.57 -4.03
C HIS A 187 11.12 5.27 -3.29
N GLN A 188 9.87 4.84 -3.31
CA GLN A 188 9.41 3.50 -3.00
C GLN A 188 8.81 2.87 -4.26
N ASN A 189 8.69 1.54 -4.27
CA ASN A 189 8.06 0.82 -5.37
C ASN A 189 6.62 0.49 -4.97
N VAL A 190 5.67 0.78 -5.85
CA VAL A 190 4.30 0.34 -5.73
C VAL A 190 4.13 -0.86 -6.64
N LEU A 191 4.10 -2.04 -6.05
CA LEU A 191 4.01 -3.31 -6.77
C LEU A 191 2.54 -3.72 -6.88
N VAL A 192 2.09 -3.97 -8.10
CA VAL A 192 0.70 -4.36 -8.39
C VAL A 192 0.67 -5.80 -8.89
N PHE A 193 -0.15 -6.60 -8.23
CA PHE A 193 -0.34 -8.02 -8.57
C PHE A 193 -1.79 -8.29 -8.92
N CYS A 194 -2.03 -9.11 -9.94
CA CYS A 194 -3.35 -9.54 -10.37
C CYS A 194 -3.58 -11.01 -9.98
N LYS A 195 -4.72 -11.31 -9.35
CA LYS A 195 -5.18 -12.67 -9.09
C LYS A 195 -6.16 -13.07 -10.18
N GLY A 196 -5.92 -14.21 -10.84
CA GLY A 196 -6.77 -14.71 -11.92
C GLY A 196 -6.35 -14.21 -13.31
N SER A 197 -7.29 -14.16 -14.25
CA SER A 197 -7.03 -13.65 -15.61
C SER A 197 -6.88 -12.14 -15.62
N VAL A 198 -5.83 -11.65 -16.27
CA VAL A 198 -5.62 -10.20 -16.46
C VAL A 198 -6.72 -9.61 -17.33
N GLU A 199 -7.13 -10.32 -18.40
CA GLU A 199 -8.18 -9.89 -19.32
C GLU A 199 -9.51 -9.74 -18.58
N GLU A 200 -9.95 -10.80 -17.87
CA GLU A 200 -11.18 -10.75 -17.07
C GLU A 200 -11.12 -9.69 -15.96
N THR A 201 -9.93 -9.45 -15.40
CA THR A 201 -9.73 -8.40 -14.40
C THR A 201 -10.01 -7.03 -15.02
N ILE A 202 -9.42 -6.73 -16.18
CA ILE A 202 -9.62 -5.45 -16.88
C ILE A 202 -11.10 -5.29 -17.24
N ASP A 203 -11.75 -6.32 -17.76
CA ASP A 203 -13.16 -6.29 -18.16
C ASP A 203 -14.13 -6.14 -16.96
N SER A 204 -13.69 -6.50 -15.77
CA SER A 204 -14.50 -6.35 -14.54
C SER A 204 -14.61 -4.89 -14.03
N PHE A 205 -13.78 -3.97 -14.52
CA PHE A 205 -13.85 -2.56 -14.15
C PHE A 205 -14.86 -1.83 -15.05
N GLU A 206 -15.95 -1.36 -14.45
CA GLU A 206 -16.93 -0.54 -15.17
C GLU A 206 -16.32 0.84 -15.51
N GLU A 207 -16.61 1.32 -16.72
CA GLU A 207 -16.19 2.65 -17.21
C GLU A 207 -16.56 3.79 -16.23
N LEU A 208 -17.69 3.66 -15.56
CA LEU A 208 -18.16 4.61 -14.56
C LEU A 208 -17.23 4.72 -13.34
N GLN A 209 -16.59 3.62 -12.93
CA GLN A 209 -15.65 3.62 -11.80
C GLN A 209 -14.36 4.37 -12.16
N VAL A 210 -13.89 4.21 -13.39
CA VAL A 210 -12.72 4.94 -13.91
C VAL A 210 -13.00 6.44 -13.97
N LYS A 211 -14.17 6.85 -14.50
CA LYS A 211 -14.57 8.27 -14.52
C LYS A 211 -14.64 8.89 -13.13
N LYS A 212 -15.25 8.19 -12.17
CA LYS A 212 -15.29 8.66 -10.77
C LYS A 212 -13.92 8.81 -10.14
N ALA A 213 -13.02 7.85 -10.39
CA ALA A 213 -11.64 7.92 -9.89
C ALA A 213 -10.91 9.14 -10.49
N LEU A 214 -11.08 9.42 -11.77
CA LEU A 214 -10.53 10.60 -12.44
C LEU A 214 -11.11 11.91 -11.92
N GLU A 215 -12.42 11.98 -11.66
CA GLU A 215 -13.04 13.15 -11.05
C GLU A 215 -12.48 13.46 -9.65
N ILE A 216 -12.30 12.42 -8.81
CA ILE A 216 -11.71 12.54 -7.48
C ILE A 216 -10.26 13.01 -7.60
N PHE A 217 -9.50 12.44 -8.56
CA PHE A 217 -8.12 12.82 -8.84
C PHE A 217 -8.02 14.31 -9.23
N ASN A 218 -8.82 14.75 -10.20
CA ASN A 218 -8.80 16.12 -10.66
C ASN A 218 -9.18 17.11 -9.55
N LYS A 219 -10.23 16.80 -8.76
CA LYS A 219 -10.60 17.62 -7.58
C LYS A 219 -9.51 17.67 -6.52
N SER A 220 -8.77 16.59 -6.30
CA SER A 220 -7.67 16.59 -5.33
C SER A 220 -6.52 17.48 -5.78
N ARG A 221 -6.24 17.55 -7.09
CA ARG A 221 -5.23 18.45 -7.66
C ARG A 221 -5.59 19.92 -7.54
N GLU A 222 -6.87 20.26 -7.71
CA GLU A 222 -7.37 21.65 -7.61
C GLU A 222 -7.25 22.22 -6.18
N ASN A 223 -7.27 21.36 -5.17
CA ASN A 223 -7.31 21.74 -3.75
C ASN A 223 -5.99 21.51 -2.99
N SER A 224 -4.97 20.94 -3.63
CA SER A 224 -3.72 20.63 -2.94
C SER A 224 -2.53 21.34 -3.55
N ASN A 225 -1.86 22.19 -2.75
CA ASN A 225 -0.47 22.58 -2.96
C ASN A 225 0.50 21.42 -2.60
N LEU A 226 0.00 20.20 -2.52
CA LEU A 226 0.74 18.99 -2.19
C LEU A 226 0.90 18.19 -3.47
N HIS A 227 2.13 17.94 -3.85
CA HIS A 227 2.51 17.00 -4.91
C HIS A 227 2.33 15.56 -4.39
N ASP A 228 1.10 15.14 -4.17
CA ASP A 228 0.78 13.75 -3.91
C ASP A 228 0.51 13.07 -5.25
N ASP A 229 1.37 12.12 -5.62
CA ASP A 229 1.19 11.30 -6.80
C ASP A 229 -0.04 10.40 -6.61
N VAL A 230 -1.09 10.67 -7.35
CA VAL A 230 -2.28 9.82 -7.40
C VAL A 230 -2.15 8.87 -8.59
N LEU A 231 -2.30 7.58 -8.32
CA LEU A 231 -2.23 6.54 -9.31
C LEU A 231 -3.55 6.44 -10.09
N VAL A 232 -3.51 6.69 -11.39
CA VAL A 232 -4.65 6.54 -12.28
C VAL A 232 -4.47 5.28 -13.11
N PHE A 233 -5.46 4.37 -13.04
CA PHE A 233 -5.52 3.21 -13.90
C PHE A 233 -6.40 3.54 -15.11
N TYR A 234 -5.82 3.50 -16.31
CA TYR A 234 -6.52 3.74 -17.57
C TYR A 234 -6.84 2.40 -18.26
N LYS A 235 -8.13 2.22 -18.62
CA LYS A 235 -8.60 1.14 -19.49
C LYS A 235 -8.84 1.71 -20.89
N GLY A 236 -7.94 1.44 -21.83
CA GLY A 236 -8.06 1.88 -23.22
C GLY A 236 -6.74 1.71 -23.97
N ASP A 237 -6.77 1.95 -25.29
CA ASP A 237 -5.52 2.01 -26.06
C ASP A 237 -4.75 3.29 -25.68
N PRO A 238 -3.51 3.19 -25.19
CA PRO A 238 -2.70 4.36 -24.83
C PRO A 238 -2.56 5.40 -25.95
N LYS A 239 -2.77 4.99 -27.20
CA LYS A 239 -2.76 5.90 -28.36
C LYS A 239 -3.95 6.84 -28.42
N ASN A 240 -5.07 6.45 -27.79
CA ASN A 240 -6.32 7.20 -27.78
C ASN A 240 -6.53 8.03 -26.52
N ILE A 241 -5.57 8.03 -25.59
CA ILE A 241 -5.65 8.78 -24.32
C ILE A 241 -6.08 10.24 -24.51
N LYS A 242 -5.56 10.91 -25.57
CA LYS A 242 -5.93 12.31 -25.87
C LYS A 242 -7.38 12.47 -26.35
N GLU A 243 -7.90 11.49 -27.09
CA GLU A 243 -9.27 11.49 -27.57
C GLU A 243 -10.26 11.22 -26.44
N ASP A 244 -9.89 10.32 -25.51
CA ASP A 244 -10.75 9.91 -24.41
C ASP A 244 -10.77 10.95 -23.25
N PHE A 245 -9.69 11.71 -23.05
CA PHE A 245 -9.53 12.61 -21.90
C PHE A 245 -9.26 14.09 -22.28
N GLY A 246 -9.13 14.40 -23.57
CA GLY A 246 -8.78 15.75 -24.04
C GLY A 246 -7.30 16.10 -23.86
N GLU A 247 -6.91 17.31 -24.25
CA GLU A 247 -5.53 17.77 -24.04
C GLU A 247 -5.27 18.09 -22.57
N LEU A 248 -4.24 17.45 -22.01
CA LEU A 248 -3.68 17.83 -20.71
C LEU A 248 -2.95 19.18 -20.89
N HIS A 249 -3.58 20.27 -20.47
CA HIS A 249 -2.87 21.53 -20.31
C HIS A 249 -1.99 21.46 -19.05
N ILE A 250 -0.74 21.11 -19.23
CA ILE A 250 0.28 21.35 -18.21
C ILE A 250 0.62 22.81 -18.32
N SER A 251 0.23 23.63 -17.33
CA SER A 251 0.69 25.02 -17.26
C SER A 251 2.20 25.02 -17.06
N ASP A 252 2.94 25.68 -17.93
CA ASP A 252 4.41 25.83 -17.84
C ASP A 252 4.85 26.79 -16.71
N GLU A 253 3.96 27.20 -15.83
CA GLU A 253 4.28 28.04 -14.69
C GLU A 253 4.71 27.17 -13.50
N LEU A 254 6.01 26.88 -13.45
CA LEU A 254 6.67 26.49 -12.20
C LEU A 254 6.69 27.72 -11.28
N PRO A 255 6.16 27.66 -10.06
CA PRO A 255 6.35 28.75 -9.09
C PRO A 255 7.83 28.86 -8.77
N GLN A 256 8.33 30.11 -8.83
CA GLN A 256 9.69 30.48 -8.45
C GLN A 256 9.95 30.27 -6.96
#